data_9a97c9c069689d6c24352a0f4822d78c
#
_entry.id   9a97c9c069689d6c24352a0f4822d78c
#
_cell.length_a   1.000
_cell.length_b   1.000
_cell.length_c   1.000
_cell.angle_alpha   90.00
_cell.angle_beta   90.00
_cell.angle_gamma   90.00
#
_symmetry.space_group_name_H-M   'P 1'
#
loop_
_entity.id
_entity.type
_entity.pdbx_description
1 polymer ?
#
loop_
_entity_poly.entity_id
_entity_poly.type
_entity_poly.pdbx_seq_one_letter_code
_entity_poly.pdbx_strand_id
1 'polypeptide(L)'
;MFNVLPDGSLSEMVQRIQDIGSGPFPGRQTIPHAHSARFDATGKHLFAADLGIDELKIYNVGLGENSFTPDSQPFVKLPPGSGPRHFDFSPDGRFIYVINELSSTIAVLMKYGGEWKQVQTIKTIPKDYKGENWCADIHLSFDGRFVYGSNRGHNSLSVFKRDLNNGKLIEIQTVSVEGNWPRNFTFDPTGRFILVANEKSNDITVFRIDESTGKIAFTGFKVPNQSPVCLQFLR
;
A
#
# COMPACT_ATOMS: atom_id res chain seq x y z
N MET A 1 13.76 -13.91 7.38
CA MET A 1 14.72 -12.80 7.63
C MET A 1 16.12 -13.26 7.24
N PHE A 2 16.89 -12.36 6.68
CA PHE A 2 18.30 -12.54 6.31
C PHE A 2 19.07 -11.32 6.81
N ASN A 3 20.33 -11.46 7.16
CA ASN A 3 21.21 -10.32 7.43
C ASN A 3 21.84 -9.85 6.13
N VAL A 4 22.03 -8.54 5.98
CA VAL A 4 22.84 -7.96 4.90
C VAL A 4 24.29 -7.99 5.35
N LEU A 5 25.15 -8.65 4.57
CA LEU A 5 26.59 -8.78 4.84
C LEU A 5 27.35 -7.53 4.37
N PRO A 6 28.60 -7.31 4.83
CA PRO A 6 29.37 -6.13 4.46
C PRO A 6 29.61 -5.93 2.95
N ASP A 7 29.57 -7.00 2.18
CA ASP A 7 29.66 -6.99 0.71
C ASP A 7 28.33 -6.75 -0.01
N GLY A 8 27.22 -6.56 0.75
CA GLY A 8 25.88 -6.36 0.23
C GLY A 8 25.12 -7.66 -0.10
N SER A 9 25.73 -8.82 0.06
CA SER A 9 25.05 -10.11 -0.09
C SER A 9 24.15 -10.43 1.13
N LEU A 10 23.32 -11.47 0.99
CA LEU A 10 22.46 -11.96 2.08
C LEU A 10 23.12 -13.14 2.79
N SER A 11 22.97 -13.18 4.12
CA SER A 11 23.34 -14.36 4.93
C SER A 11 22.43 -15.57 4.64
N GLU A 12 22.74 -16.70 5.27
CA GLU A 12 21.76 -17.75 5.45
C GLU A 12 20.52 -17.23 6.18
N MET A 13 19.38 -17.89 5.98
CA MET A 13 18.11 -17.51 6.60
C MET A 13 18.20 -17.66 8.13
N VAL A 14 18.06 -16.53 8.84
CA VAL A 14 18.13 -16.50 10.32
C VAL A 14 16.76 -16.68 10.97
N GLN A 15 15.67 -16.29 10.30
CA GLN A 15 14.32 -16.49 10.82
C GLN A 15 13.30 -16.66 9.70
N ARG A 16 12.34 -17.57 9.90
CA ARG A 16 11.13 -17.72 9.09
C ARG A 16 9.91 -17.54 10.00
N ILE A 17 9.00 -16.64 9.61
CA ILE A 17 7.68 -16.53 10.22
C ILE A 17 6.68 -17.11 9.25
N GLN A 18 5.87 -18.05 9.72
CA GLN A 18 4.84 -18.71 8.93
C GLN A 18 3.48 -18.39 9.54
N ASP A 19 2.67 -17.63 8.81
CA ASP A 19 1.29 -17.39 9.18
C ASP A 19 0.41 -18.63 8.89
N ILE A 20 -0.73 -18.73 9.58
CA ILE A 20 -1.71 -19.81 9.44
C ILE A 20 -3.09 -19.19 9.30
N GLY A 21 -3.92 -19.77 8.44
CA GLY A 21 -5.28 -19.32 8.24
C GLY A 21 -5.68 -19.24 6.77
N SER A 22 -6.87 -18.73 6.55
CA SER A 22 -7.45 -18.49 5.22
C SER A 22 -8.52 -17.41 5.32
N GLY A 23 -8.96 -16.90 4.17
CA GLY A 23 -10.07 -15.96 4.06
C GLY A 23 -11.17 -16.51 3.14
N PRO A 24 -12.26 -15.74 2.97
CA PRO A 24 -13.42 -16.22 2.25
C PRO A 24 -13.30 -16.15 0.72
N PHE A 25 -12.28 -15.49 0.17
CA PHE A 25 -12.19 -15.27 -1.28
C PHE A 25 -11.57 -16.50 -1.98
N PRO A 26 -12.36 -17.25 -2.80
CA PRO A 26 -11.88 -18.48 -3.44
C PRO A 26 -10.65 -18.22 -4.32
N GLY A 27 -9.67 -19.11 -4.25
CA GLY A 27 -8.47 -19.07 -5.09
C GLY A 27 -7.43 -18.00 -4.71
N ARG A 28 -7.82 -16.97 -3.91
CA ARG A 28 -6.90 -15.92 -3.47
C ARG A 28 -6.58 -15.97 -1.98
N GLN A 29 -7.47 -16.53 -1.18
CA GLN A 29 -7.34 -16.59 0.29
C GLN A 29 -7.40 -18.02 0.84
N THR A 30 -6.94 -19.01 0.07
CA THR A 30 -6.90 -20.41 0.52
C THR A 30 -5.80 -20.68 1.54
N ILE A 31 -4.76 -19.87 1.55
CA ILE A 31 -3.61 -19.92 2.46
C ILE A 31 -3.13 -18.47 2.75
N PRO A 32 -2.29 -18.25 3.78
CA PRO A 32 -1.63 -16.97 4.00
C PRO A 32 -0.86 -16.50 2.77
N HIS A 33 -0.88 -15.20 2.52
CA HIS A 33 -0.28 -14.56 1.37
C HIS A 33 0.27 -13.19 1.78
N ALA A 34 1.39 -13.19 2.51
CA ALA A 34 2.08 -11.95 2.88
C ALA A 34 2.53 -11.22 1.62
N HIS A 35 2.05 -9.99 1.42
CA HIS A 35 2.24 -9.23 0.19
C HIS A 35 3.22 -8.07 0.34
N SER A 36 3.22 -7.39 1.45
CA SER A 36 4.13 -6.28 1.73
C SER A 36 4.53 -6.24 3.20
N ALA A 37 5.74 -5.75 3.46
CA ALA A 37 6.25 -5.52 4.80
C ALA A 37 6.99 -4.18 4.86
N ARG A 38 6.76 -3.41 5.94
CA ARG A 38 7.39 -2.10 6.16
C ARG A 38 7.66 -1.89 7.66
N PHE A 39 8.78 -1.25 7.96
CA PHE A 39 9.05 -0.75 9.30
C PHE A 39 8.25 0.52 9.56
N ASP A 40 7.86 0.74 10.81
CA ASP A 40 7.40 2.05 11.25
C ASP A 40 8.56 3.07 11.26
N ALA A 41 8.24 4.35 11.40
CA ALA A 41 9.24 5.42 11.39
C ALA A 41 10.26 5.31 12.55
N THR A 42 9.95 4.56 13.59
CA THR A 42 10.86 4.33 14.74
C THR A 42 11.81 3.17 14.52
N GLY A 43 11.56 2.32 13.53
CA GLY A 43 12.27 1.06 13.31
C GLY A 43 12.04 0.00 14.38
N LYS A 44 11.13 0.23 15.33
CA LYS A 44 10.84 -0.69 16.44
C LYS A 44 9.80 -1.75 16.11
N HIS A 45 8.98 -1.50 15.10
CA HIS A 45 7.94 -2.42 14.67
C HIS A 45 8.05 -2.68 13.17
N LEU A 46 7.86 -3.94 12.79
CA LEU A 46 7.65 -4.37 11.41
C LEU A 46 6.17 -4.69 11.24
N PHE A 47 5.56 -4.11 10.23
CA PHE A 47 4.20 -4.42 9.82
C PHE A 47 4.24 -5.26 8.54
N ALA A 48 3.34 -6.24 8.41
CA ALA A 48 3.20 -7.05 7.21
C ALA A 48 1.73 -7.23 6.85
N ALA A 49 1.37 -6.89 5.62
CA ALA A 49 0.02 -7.10 5.10
C ALA A 49 -0.10 -8.52 4.55
N ASP A 50 -0.99 -9.32 5.12
CA ASP A 50 -1.30 -10.65 4.62
C ASP A 50 -2.68 -10.67 3.96
N LEU A 51 -2.65 -10.71 2.62
CA LEU A 51 -3.83 -10.74 1.76
C LEU A 51 -4.67 -12.00 1.98
N GLY A 52 -4.00 -13.14 2.25
CA GLY A 52 -4.64 -14.45 2.34
C GLY A 52 -5.50 -14.65 3.58
N ILE A 53 -5.24 -13.89 4.63
CA ILE A 53 -5.91 -14.04 5.92
C ILE A 53 -6.55 -12.75 6.44
N ASP A 54 -6.63 -11.69 5.63
CA ASP A 54 -7.21 -10.39 5.98
C ASP A 54 -6.60 -9.75 7.24
N GLU A 55 -5.28 -9.78 7.36
CA GLU A 55 -4.57 -9.25 8.53
C GLU A 55 -3.45 -8.29 8.16
N LEU A 56 -3.30 -7.23 8.95
CA LEU A 56 -2.07 -6.46 9.04
C LEU A 56 -1.33 -6.94 10.30
N LYS A 57 -0.28 -7.72 10.12
CA LYS A 57 0.54 -8.31 11.19
C LYS A 57 1.46 -7.25 11.79
N ILE A 58 1.78 -7.37 13.07
CA ILE A 58 2.64 -6.45 13.80
C ILE A 58 3.67 -7.26 14.58
N TYR A 59 4.93 -6.91 14.39
CA TYR A 59 6.06 -7.56 15.06
C TYR A 59 6.94 -6.52 15.72
N ASN A 60 7.42 -6.83 16.92
CA ASN A 60 8.51 -6.10 17.57
C ASN A 60 9.83 -6.46 16.89
N VAL A 61 10.68 -5.48 16.69
CA VAL A 61 12.04 -5.63 16.17
C VAL A 61 13.00 -5.79 17.35
N GLY A 62 13.55 -6.99 17.51
CA GLY A 62 14.56 -7.28 18.53
C GLY A 62 15.90 -6.68 18.16
N LEU A 63 16.23 -5.51 18.72
CA LEU A 63 17.54 -4.88 18.54
C LEU A 63 18.61 -5.71 19.27
N GLY A 64 19.53 -6.31 18.52
CA GLY A 64 20.62 -7.15 19.01
C GLY A 64 20.36 -8.67 18.96
N GLU A 65 19.12 -9.10 18.80
CA GLU A 65 18.78 -10.53 18.68
C GLU A 65 18.50 -10.96 17.24
N ASN A 66 18.51 -10.01 16.29
CA ASN A 66 18.17 -10.24 14.90
C ASN A 66 16.89 -11.08 14.76
N SER A 67 15.82 -10.68 15.46
CA SER A 67 14.57 -11.42 15.52
C SER A 67 13.35 -10.52 15.44
N PHE A 68 12.27 -11.06 14.89
CA PHE A 68 10.94 -10.46 14.95
C PHE A 68 10.06 -11.31 15.85
N THR A 69 9.44 -10.69 16.84
CA THR A 69 8.48 -11.35 17.74
C THR A 69 7.11 -10.70 17.61
N PRO A 70 6.00 -11.44 17.75
CA PRO A 70 4.67 -10.83 17.72
C PRO A 70 4.56 -9.69 18.74
N ASP A 71 3.93 -8.57 18.33
CA ASP A 71 3.59 -7.48 19.25
C ASP A 71 2.51 -7.88 20.25
N SER A 72 2.28 -7.08 21.29
CA SER A 72 1.15 -7.23 22.22
C SER A 72 -0.20 -7.22 21.49
N GLN A 73 -0.32 -6.44 20.40
CA GLN A 73 -1.35 -6.55 19.39
C GLN A 73 -0.76 -7.21 18.14
N PRO A 74 -0.78 -8.55 18.01
CA PRO A 74 -0.02 -9.24 16.97
C PRO A 74 -0.54 -8.99 15.56
N PHE A 75 -1.76 -8.48 15.44
CA PHE A 75 -2.35 -8.09 14.14
C PHE A 75 -3.53 -7.13 14.31
N VAL A 76 -3.88 -6.45 13.21
CA VAL A 76 -5.19 -5.82 13.03
C VAL A 76 -5.97 -6.64 12.01
N LYS A 77 -7.12 -7.17 12.43
CA LYS A 77 -8.04 -7.90 11.53
C LYS A 77 -8.84 -6.93 10.70
N LEU A 78 -8.84 -7.12 9.40
CA LEU A 78 -9.68 -6.39 8.45
C LEU A 78 -10.96 -7.19 8.14
N PRO A 79 -12.00 -6.55 7.57
CA PRO A 79 -13.21 -7.26 7.18
C PRO A 79 -12.91 -8.45 6.25
N PRO A 80 -13.62 -9.57 6.41
CA PRO A 80 -13.40 -10.77 5.58
C PRO A 80 -13.49 -10.45 4.07
N GLY A 81 -12.54 -10.96 3.29
CA GLY A 81 -12.44 -10.70 1.86
C GLY A 81 -11.85 -9.34 1.49
N SER A 82 -11.25 -8.63 2.43
CA SER A 82 -10.54 -7.37 2.16
C SER A 82 -9.30 -7.59 1.27
N GLY A 83 -8.45 -8.54 1.62
CA GLY A 83 -7.19 -8.80 0.95
C GLY A 83 -6.21 -7.63 1.05
N PRO A 84 -5.70 -7.31 2.26
CA PRO A 84 -4.71 -6.23 2.42
C PRO A 84 -3.45 -6.52 1.61
N ARG A 85 -3.02 -5.51 0.84
CA ARG A 85 -1.93 -5.69 -0.13
C ARG A 85 -0.72 -4.83 0.19
N HIS A 86 -0.86 -3.54 0.07
CA HIS A 86 0.13 -2.53 0.43
C HIS A 86 -0.45 -1.59 1.48
N PHE A 87 0.42 -0.87 2.16
CA PHE A 87 0.01 0.13 3.14
C PHE A 87 1.07 1.21 3.26
N ASP A 88 0.67 2.37 3.77
CA ASP A 88 1.58 3.46 4.05
C ASP A 88 1.22 4.13 5.38
N PHE A 89 2.23 4.70 6.05
CA PHE A 89 2.08 5.39 7.32
C PHE A 89 1.87 6.88 7.08
N SER A 90 1.05 7.51 7.92
CA SER A 90 1.09 8.96 7.99
C SER A 90 2.43 9.45 8.57
N PRO A 91 2.92 10.63 8.14
CA PRO A 91 4.20 11.17 8.61
C PRO A 91 4.30 11.32 10.13
N ASP A 92 3.17 11.55 10.79
CA ASP A 92 3.06 11.66 12.27
C ASP A 92 2.96 10.30 12.98
N GLY A 93 2.95 9.18 12.25
CA GLY A 93 2.87 7.82 12.78
C GLY A 93 1.54 7.45 13.45
N ARG A 94 0.52 8.33 13.38
CA ARG A 94 -0.78 8.09 14.04
C ARG A 94 -1.74 7.24 13.23
N PHE A 95 -1.54 7.14 11.91
CA PHE A 95 -2.45 6.47 10.99
C PHE A 95 -1.70 5.54 10.04
N ILE A 96 -2.39 4.45 9.65
CA ILE A 96 -1.98 3.54 8.57
C ILE A 96 -3.10 3.48 7.56
N TYR A 97 -2.76 3.56 6.28
CA TYR A 97 -3.68 3.43 5.15
C TYR A 97 -3.37 2.14 4.43
N VAL A 98 -4.28 1.17 4.53
CA VAL A 98 -4.11 -0.17 3.94
C VAL A 98 -4.99 -0.27 2.70
N ILE A 99 -4.38 -0.47 1.54
CA ILE A 99 -5.14 -0.74 0.32
C ILE A 99 -5.46 -2.23 0.22
N ASN A 100 -6.74 -2.53 0.02
CA ASN A 100 -7.27 -3.88 -0.02
C ASN A 100 -7.50 -4.31 -1.47
N GLU A 101 -6.77 -5.32 -1.91
CA GLU A 101 -6.80 -5.81 -3.29
C GLU A 101 -8.19 -6.31 -3.67
N LEU A 102 -8.80 -7.15 -2.84
CA LEU A 102 -9.98 -7.93 -3.19
C LEU A 102 -11.28 -7.13 -3.04
N SER A 103 -11.36 -6.27 -2.04
CA SER A 103 -12.58 -5.49 -1.78
C SER A 103 -12.62 -4.13 -2.48
N SER A 104 -11.54 -3.71 -3.16
CA SER A 104 -11.40 -2.39 -3.80
C SER A 104 -11.67 -1.24 -2.82
N THR A 105 -10.97 -1.29 -1.68
CA THR A 105 -11.12 -0.31 -0.60
C THR A 105 -9.78 0.11 -0.01
N ILE A 106 -9.80 1.23 0.71
CA ILE A 106 -8.74 1.59 1.67
C ILE A 106 -9.32 1.49 3.07
N ALA A 107 -8.66 0.75 3.96
CA ALA A 107 -8.90 0.78 5.39
C ALA A 107 -8.00 1.84 6.04
N VAL A 108 -8.59 2.71 6.86
CA VAL A 108 -7.86 3.67 7.68
C VAL A 108 -7.77 3.13 9.08
N LEU A 109 -6.55 2.93 9.56
CA LEU A 109 -6.26 2.52 10.93
C LEU A 109 -5.72 3.71 11.71
N MET A 110 -6.15 3.86 12.95
CA MET A 110 -5.68 4.89 13.88
C MET A 110 -5.11 4.24 15.13
N LYS A 111 -3.96 4.74 15.59
CA LYS A 111 -3.38 4.33 16.88
C LYS A 111 -4.11 5.05 18.01
N TYR A 112 -4.75 4.27 18.88
CA TYR A 112 -5.48 4.79 20.04
C TYR A 112 -5.21 3.93 21.27
N GLY A 113 -4.74 4.56 22.35
CA GLY A 113 -4.39 3.85 23.59
C GLY A 113 -3.28 2.80 23.43
N GLY A 114 -2.39 2.96 22.43
CA GLY A 114 -1.35 1.99 22.10
C GLY A 114 -1.75 0.94 21.07
N GLU A 115 -3.04 0.76 20.79
CA GLU A 115 -3.58 -0.20 19.83
C GLU A 115 -3.98 0.44 18.52
N TRP A 116 -3.90 -0.31 17.43
CA TRP A 116 -4.39 0.07 16.11
C TRP A 116 -5.85 -0.37 15.93
N LYS A 117 -6.72 0.59 15.58
CA LYS A 117 -8.15 0.34 15.35
C LYS A 117 -8.58 0.90 14.01
N GLN A 118 -9.39 0.14 13.28
CA GLN A 118 -9.96 0.61 12.03
C GLN A 118 -11.03 1.68 12.31
N VAL A 119 -10.88 2.85 11.70
CA VAL A 119 -11.77 4.02 11.87
C VAL A 119 -12.56 4.37 10.62
N GLN A 120 -12.16 3.82 9.45
CA GLN A 120 -12.86 4.01 8.18
C GLN A 120 -12.55 2.87 7.21
N THR A 121 -13.52 2.57 6.34
CA THR A 121 -13.31 1.90 5.05
C THR A 121 -13.90 2.78 3.95
N ILE A 122 -13.13 3.03 2.88
CA ILE A 122 -13.58 3.85 1.74
C ILE A 122 -13.29 3.11 0.43
N LYS A 123 -14.22 3.19 -0.53
CA LYS A 123 -14.05 2.62 -1.88
C LYS A 123 -13.00 3.40 -2.68
N THR A 124 -12.29 2.68 -3.57
CA THR A 124 -11.30 3.25 -4.48
C THR A 124 -11.81 3.38 -5.92
N ILE A 125 -12.98 2.87 -6.20
CA ILE A 125 -13.62 2.89 -7.52
C ILE A 125 -15.04 3.43 -7.41
N PRO A 126 -15.60 4.01 -8.48
CA PRO A 126 -16.98 4.48 -8.50
C PRO A 126 -17.99 3.36 -8.18
N LYS A 127 -19.10 3.72 -7.52
CA LYS A 127 -20.14 2.75 -7.10
C LYS A 127 -20.84 2.05 -8.25
N ASP A 128 -20.91 2.70 -9.41
CA ASP A 128 -21.57 2.23 -10.63
C ASP A 128 -20.64 1.38 -11.51
N TYR A 129 -19.35 1.31 -11.22
CA TYR A 129 -18.42 0.40 -11.91
C TYR A 129 -18.77 -1.06 -11.63
N LYS A 130 -18.94 -1.85 -12.71
CA LYS A 130 -19.35 -3.27 -12.65
C LYS A 130 -18.25 -4.23 -13.12
N GLY A 131 -17.12 -3.70 -13.59
CA GLY A 131 -16.00 -4.53 -14.02
C GLY A 131 -15.23 -5.14 -12.86
N GLU A 132 -14.34 -6.06 -13.19
CA GLU A 132 -13.37 -6.60 -12.24
C GLU A 132 -12.35 -5.52 -11.86
N ASN A 133 -12.02 -5.43 -10.57
CA ASN A 133 -11.01 -4.51 -10.09
C ASN A 133 -10.20 -5.12 -8.94
N TRP A 134 -8.88 -4.91 -9.01
CA TRP A 134 -7.89 -5.36 -8.03
C TRP A 134 -7.02 -4.18 -7.65
N CYS A 135 -7.19 -3.63 -6.45
CA CYS A 135 -6.30 -2.57 -6.00
C CYS A 135 -4.85 -3.07 -5.94
N ALA A 136 -3.89 -2.15 -6.12
CA ALA A 136 -2.49 -2.55 -6.14
C ALA A 136 -1.63 -1.77 -5.15
N ASP A 137 -1.40 -0.50 -5.37
CA ASP A 137 -0.42 0.28 -4.62
C ASP A 137 -1.06 1.49 -3.94
N ILE A 138 -0.42 1.98 -2.89
CA ILE A 138 -0.88 3.12 -2.09
C ILE A 138 0.30 3.93 -1.58
N HIS A 139 0.22 5.24 -1.70
CA HIS A 139 1.20 6.18 -1.15
C HIS A 139 0.53 7.45 -0.64
N LEU A 140 1.13 8.05 0.39
CA LEU A 140 0.80 9.41 0.82
C LEU A 140 1.66 10.41 0.07
N SER A 141 1.13 11.63 -0.14
CA SER A 141 1.96 12.78 -0.50
C SER A 141 2.99 13.05 0.59
N PHE A 142 4.13 13.66 0.24
CA PHE A 142 5.23 13.90 1.20
C PHE A 142 4.81 14.77 2.40
N ASP A 143 3.84 15.65 2.20
CA ASP A 143 3.25 16.48 3.28
C ASP A 143 2.12 15.76 4.05
N GLY A 144 1.78 14.53 3.65
CA GLY A 144 0.76 13.70 4.29
C GLY A 144 -0.68 14.20 4.12
N ARG A 145 -0.96 15.18 3.25
CA ARG A 145 -2.31 15.73 3.05
C ARG A 145 -3.19 14.90 2.13
N PHE A 146 -2.59 14.09 1.26
CA PHE A 146 -3.30 13.33 0.24
C PHE A 146 -2.85 11.86 0.24
N VAL A 147 -3.78 10.98 -0.13
CA VAL A 147 -3.54 9.55 -0.30
C VAL A 147 -3.92 9.17 -1.73
N TYR A 148 -3.08 8.38 -2.37
CA TYR A 148 -3.26 7.89 -3.74
C TYR A 148 -3.31 6.37 -3.74
N GLY A 149 -4.24 5.79 -4.50
CA GLY A 149 -4.38 4.34 -4.63
C GLY A 149 -4.60 3.92 -6.07
N SER A 150 -3.92 2.85 -6.53
CA SER A 150 -4.05 2.36 -7.89
C SER A 150 -5.03 1.19 -8.00
N ASN A 151 -5.77 1.14 -9.12
CA ASN A 151 -6.84 0.21 -9.42
C ASN A 151 -6.57 -0.52 -10.73
N ARG A 152 -6.24 -1.81 -10.67
CA ARG A 152 -6.06 -2.69 -11.82
C ARG A 152 -7.42 -3.25 -12.27
N GLY A 153 -7.76 -3.07 -13.51
CA GLY A 153 -9.07 -3.39 -14.08
C GLY A 153 -9.87 -2.12 -14.36
N HIS A 154 -10.17 -1.29 -13.37
CA HIS A 154 -10.66 0.08 -13.59
C HIS A 154 -9.60 0.98 -14.24
N ASN A 155 -8.32 0.62 -14.09
CA ASN A 155 -7.18 1.31 -14.68
C ASN A 155 -7.11 2.80 -14.33
N SER A 156 -7.18 3.07 -13.03
CA SER A 156 -7.21 4.44 -12.49
C SER A 156 -6.28 4.62 -11.29
N LEU A 157 -5.99 5.88 -10.99
CA LEU A 157 -5.58 6.34 -9.67
C LEU A 157 -6.76 7.04 -8.99
N SER A 158 -7.04 6.66 -7.75
CA SER A 158 -7.98 7.36 -6.88
C SER A 158 -7.21 8.23 -5.91
N VAL A 159 -7.64 9.48 -5.79
CA VAL A 159 -7.00 10.50 -4.96
C VAL A 159 -7.95 10.90 -3.83
N PHE A 160 -7.42 10.91 -2.63
CA PHE A 160 -8.17 11.23 -1.43
C PHE A 160 -7.51 12.38 -0.68
N LYS A 161 -8.33 13.31 -0.20
CA LYS A 161 -7.90 14.29 0.81
C LYS A 161 -7.99 13.65 2.19
N ARG A 162 -6.93 13.81 2.97
CA ARG A 162 -6.84 13.33 4.34
C ARG A 162 -7.23 14.42 5.33
N ASP A 163 -8.08 14.13 6.29
CA ASP A 163 -8.27 14.93 7.48
C ASP A 163 -7.08 14.69 8.44
N LEU A 164 -6.31 15.72 8.72
CA LEU A 164 -5.11 15.62 9.53
C LEU A 164 -5.39 15.34 11.01
N ASN A 165 -6.61 15.56 11.50
CA ASN A 165 -6.97 15.34 12.90
C ASN A 165 -7.40 13.90 13.18
N ASN A 166 -8.29 13.35 12.32
CA ASN A 166 -8.90 12.03 12.52
C ASN A 166 -8.47 10.99 11.48
N GLY A 167 -7.60 11.36 10.52
CA GLY A 167 -7.05 10.49 9.49
C GLY A 167 -8.02 10.08 8.39
N LYS A 168 -9.30 10.43 8.48
CA LYS A 168 -10.32 10.01 7.51
C LYS A 168 -10.07 10.57 6.13
N LEU A 169 -10.47 9.81 5.13
CA LEU A 169 -10.30 10.09 3.72
C LEU A 169 -11.63 10.55 3.09
N ILE A 170 -11.53 11.52 2.20
CA ILE A 170 -12.61 11.95 1.31
C ILE A 170 -12.06 11.88 -0.11
N GLU A 171 -12.73 11.15 -1.00
CA GLU A 171 -12.35 11.09 -2.42
C GLU A 171 -12.50 12.47 -3.06
N ILE A 172 -11.46 12.89 -3.81
CA ILE A 172 -11.44 14.16 -4.51
C ILE A 172 -11.23 14.00 -6.02
N GLN A 173 -10.77 12.83 -6.47
CA GLN A 173 -10.60 12.52 -7.88
C GLN A 173 -10.44 11.00 -8.09
N THR A 174 -11.01 10.50 -9.19
CA THR A 174 -10.59 9.24 -9.83
C THR A 174 -10.25 9.55 -11.28
N VAL A 175 -9.05 9.19 -11.74
CA VAL A 175 -8.52 9.53 -13.06
C VAL A 175 -7.94 8.30 -13.74
N SER A 176 -8.18 8.17 -15.08
CA SER A 176 -7.53 7.14 -15.89
C SER A 176 -6.01 7.23 -15.79
N VAL A 177 -5.33 6.08 -15.72
CA VAL A 177 -3.86 6.03 -15.77
C VAL A 177 -3.28 6.11 -17.18
N GLU A 178 -4.14 6.28 -18.21
CA GLU A 178 -3.75 6.30 -19.64
C GLU A 178 -2.96 5.05 -20.06
N GLY A 179 -3.16 3.96 -19.34
CA GLY A 179 -2.52 2.67 -19.50
C GLY A 179 -3.39 1.53 -18.99
N ASN A 180 -2.83 0.34 -18.87
CA ASN A 180 -3.57 -0.84 -18.44
C ASN A 180 -2.82 -1.58 -17.34
N TRP A 181 -3.53 -1.87 -16.23
CA TRP A 181 -3.06 -2.63 -15.10
C TRP A 181 -1.97 -1.91 -14.27
N PRO A 182 -2.30 -0.74 -13.66
CA PRO A 182 -1.37 0.05 -12.84
C PRO A 182 -0.98 -0.71 -11.57
N ARG A 183 0.10 -1.49 -11.65
CA ARG A 183 0.52 -2.38 -10.57
C ARG A 183 1.31 -1.68 -9.48
N ASN A 184 2.03 -0.64 -9.85
CA ASN A 184 2.83 0.18 -8.94
C ASN A 184 2.86 1.62 -9.44
N PHE A 185 3.04 2.56 -8.54
CA PHE A 185 3.36 3.94 -8.88
C PHE A 185 4.30 4.52 -7.83
N THR A 186 5.00 5.58 -8.18
CA THR A 186 5.91 6.27 -7.27
C THR A 186 5.88 7.77 -7.49
N PHE A 187 6.17 8.54 -6.45
CA PHE A 187 6.44 9.97 -6.58
C PHE A 187 7.87 10.20 -7.06
N ASP A 188 8.07 11.19 -7.90
CA ASP A 188 9.40 11.70 -8.16
C ASP A 188 10.00 12.33 -6.88
N PRO A 189 11.32 12.48 -6.77
CA PRO A 189 11.95 13.02 -5.56
C PRO A 189 11.54 14.45 -5.18
N THR A 190 10.97 15.20 -6.13
CA THR A 190 10.44 16.55 -5.86
C THR A 190 9.03 16.55 -5.32
N GLY A 191 8.31 15.42 -5.40
CA GLY A 191 6.89 15.30 -5.01
C GLY A 191 5.93 15.98 -5.96
N ARG A 192 6.37 16.42 -7.16
CA ARG A 192 5.53 17.12 -8.13
C ARG A 192 4.96 16.23 -9.22
N PHE A 193 5.49 15.02 -9.35
CA PHE A 193 5.04 14.07 -10.36
C PHE A 193 4.79 12.69 -9.76
N ILE A 194 3.87 11.96 -10.39
CA ILE A 194 3.64 10.53 -10.16
C ILE A 194 3.97 9.79 -11.46
N LEU A 195 4.78 8.73 -11.34
CA LEU A 195 5.06 7.79 -12.42
C LEU A 195 4.29 6.52 -12.14
N VAL A 196 3.50 6.05 -13.11
CA VAL A 196 2.62 4.88 -12.98
C VAL A 196 3.13 3.75 -13.88
N ALA A 197 3.44 2.61 -13.29
CA ALA A 197 3.86 1.40 -13.98
C ALA A 197 2.62 0.59 -14.43
N ASN A 198 2.34 0.61 -15.72
CA ASN A 198 1.20 -0.07 -16.34
C ASN A 198 1.65 -1.43 -16.92
N GLU A 199 1.51 -2.48 -16.12
CA GLU A 199 2.06 -3.82 -16.42
C GLU A 199 1.58 -4.36 -17.78
N LYS A 200 0.28 -4.24 -18.10
CA LYS A 200 -0.30 -4.88 -19.30
C LYS A 200 -0.24 -4.01 -20.56
N SER A 201 -0.10 -2.71 -20.43
CA SER A 201 0.14 -1.83 -21.58
C SER A 201 1.61 -1.61 -21.91
N ASN A 202 2.52 -2.17 -21.09
CA ASN A 202 3.96 -2.08 -21.29
C ASN A 202 4.46 -0.63 -21.37
N ASP A 203 4.01 0.20 -20.44
CA ASP A 203 4.39 1.60 -20.40
C ASP A 203 4.43 2.17 -18.98
N ILE A 204 5.10 3.31 -18.86
CA ILE A 204 5.08 4.15 -17.68
C ILE A 204 4.44 5.49 -18.09
N THR A 205 3.39 5.89 -17.39
CA THR A 205 2.72 7.18 -17.63
C THR A 205 3.07 8.17 -16.53
N VAL A 206 3.15 9.46 -16.87
CA VAL A 206 3.59 10.52 -15.95
C VAL A 206 2.44 11.49 -15.71
N PHE A 207 2.16 11.76 -14.44
CA PHE A 207 1.13 12.70 -14.00
C PHE A 207 1.77 13.84 -13.22
N ARG A 208 1.30 15.06 -13.46
CA ARG A 208 1.64 16.23 -12.63
C ARG A 208 0.68 16.35 -11.46
N ILE A 209 1.19 16.67 -10.29
CA ILE A 209 0.41 16.93 -9.07
C ILE A 209 0.16 18.44 -8.95
N ASP A 210 -1.06 18.82 -8.67
CA ASP A 210 -1.39 20.14 -8.12
C ASP A 210 -1.21 20.09 -6.60
N GLU A 211 -0.15 20.68 -6.11
CA GLU A 211 0.23 20.63 -4.70
C GLU A 211 -0.83 21.25 -3.77
N SER A 212 -1.66 22.18 -4.27
CA SER A 212 -2.70 22.83 -3.46
C SER A 212 -3.92 21.95 -3.25
N THR A 213 -4.31 21.17 -4.27
CA THR A 213 -5.52 20.36 -4.29
C THR A 213 -5.26 18.86 -4.17
N GLY A 214 -4.03 18.41 -4.39
CA GLY A 214 -3.65 16.99 -4.49
C GLY A 214 -4.10 16.31 -5.78
N LYS A 215 -4.86 16.99 -6.63
CA LYS A 215 -5.33 16.42 -7.89
C LYS A 215 -4.18 16.22 -8.87
N ILE A 216 -4.35 15.23 -9.75
CA ILE A 216 -3.34 14.88 -10.74
C ILE A 216 -3.88 15.02 -12.15
N ALA A 217 -2.99 15.35 -13.09
CA ALA A 217 -3.30 15.46 -14.51
C ALA A 217 -2.23 14.75 -15.35
N PHE A 218 -2.66 14.00 -16.35
CA PHE A 218 -1.74 13.38 -17.29
C PHE A 218 -0.92 14.45 -18.02
N THR A 219 0.38 14.25 -18.10
CA THR A 219 1.29 15.22 -18.74
C THR A 219 1.40 15.07 -20.25
N GLY A 220 0.82 14.00 -20.81
CA GLY A 220 1.08 13.56 -22.17
C GLY A 220 2.34 12.69 -22.32
N PHE A 221 3.11 12.53 -21.24
CA PHE A 221 4.36 11.74 -21.26
C PHE A 221 4.07 10.27 -20.99
N LYS A 222 4.52 9.41 -21.91
CA LYS A 222 4.44 7.96 -21.81
C LYS A 222 5.76 7.36 -22.29
N VAL A 223 6.34 6.47 -21.50
CA VAL A 223 7.59 5.80 -21.81
C VAL A 223 7.34 4.30 -21.97
N PRO A 224 7.69 3.70 -23.12
CA PRO A 224 7.62 2.25 -23.30
C PRO A 224 8.55 1.54 -22.31
N ASN A 225 8.02 0.53 -21.63
CA ASN A 225 8.79 -0.34 -20.72
C ASN A 225 8.05 -1.67 -20.61
N GLN A 226 8.73 -2.78 -20.91
CA GLN A 226 8.10 -4.08 -20.93
C GLN A 226 7.67 -4.55 -19.52
N SER A 227 6.38 -4.75 -19.32
CA SER A 227 5.76 -5.28 -18.10
C SER A 227 6.29 -4.64 -16.80
N PRO A 228 6.25 -3.29 -16.64
CA PRO A 228 6.78 -2.63 -15.45
C PRO A 228 5.89 -2.94 -14.25
N VAL A 229 6.51 -3.40 -13.16
CA VAL A 229 5.79 -3.82 -11.94
C VAL A 229 6.29 -3.14 -10.66
N CYS A 230 7.41 -2.43 -10.75
CA CYS A 230 8.00 -1.68 -9.64
C CYS A 230 8.84 -0.52 -10.19
N LEU A 231 8.65 0.67 -9.61
CA LEU A 231 9.42 1.87 -9.88
C LEU A 231 10.08 2.35 -8.59
N GLN A 232 11.38 2.59 -8.66
CA GLN A 232 12.14 3.07 -7.51
C GLN A 232 13.15 4.13 -7.96
N PHE A 233 13.18 5.27 -7.30
CA PHE A 233 14.27 6.24 -7.46
C PHE A 233 15.45 5.84 -6.59
N LEU A 234 16.64 5.83 -7.17
CA LEU A 234 17.88 5.71 -6.41
C LEU A 234 18.13 7.03 -5.68
N ARG A 235 18.46 6.94 -4.41
CA ARG A 235 18.84 8.09 -3.55
C ARG A 235 20.33 8.14 -3.36
#